data_025bd17c9fd2c37f15dba0950a3dce29
#
_entry.id   025bd17c9fd2c37f15dba0950a3dce29
#
_cell.length_a   1.000
_cell.length_b   1.000
_cell.length_c   1.000
_cell.angle_alpha   90.00
_cell.angle_beta   90.00
_cell.angle_gamma   90.00
#
_symmetry.space_group_name_H-M   'P 1'
#
loop_
_entity.id
_entity.type
_entity.pdbx_description
1 polymer ?
#
loop_
_entity_poly.entity_id
_entity_poly.type
_entity_poly.pdbx_seq_one_letter_code
_entity_poly.pdbx_strand_id
1 'polypeptide(L)'
;MNDDAIAPAAPEATVVSEPAVATATAVAAAGGAPAPDPGGVERRNWFKHAVFYELLVRAFSDSNDDGVGDFPGLTSRLDYLQWLGVDCIWLLPFNTSPMRDGGYDISDYYGVLPEYGTVDDVRTLVQEAHARGMRVIMDMVMNHTSDQHPWFQQARSSPDNPYRDWYVWSDTKNRYIDARIIFIDTETSNWTWDEQAAAYYWHRFFSHQPDLNYDNPAVREEMKNVVRFWLDLGMDGFRLDAVPYLVEREGTSSENLRETHEYLA
;
A
#
# COMPACT_ATOMS: atom_id res chain seq x y z
N MET A 1 51.99 50.08 5.32
CA MET A 1 50.67 49.72 5.86
C MET A 1 50.12 48.70 4.91
N ASN A 2 50.25 47.43 5.26
CA ASN A 2 49.81 46.31 4.46
C ASN A 2 48.36 46.01 4.85
N ASP A 3 47.44 46.05 3.89
CA ASP A 3 46.12 45.46 4.02
C ASP A 3 46.14 44.09 3.28
N ASP A 4 46.27 43.04 4.07
CA ASP A 4 46.08 41.66 3.59
C ASP A 4 44.56 41.34 3.61
N ALA A 5 43.95 41.36 2.47
CA ALA A 5 42.57 40.89 2.29
C ALA A 5 42.53 39.36 2.21
N ILE A 6 42.00 38.73 3.26
CA ILE A 6 41.73 37.28 3.32
C ILE A 6 40.55 36.97 2.43
N ALA A 7 40.75 36.12 1.41
CA ALA A 7 39.69 35.55 0.58
C ALA A 7 38.87 34.55 1.38
N PRO A 8 37.52 34.49 1.18
CA PRO A 8 36.70 33.50 1.84
C PRO A 8 36.90 32.10 1.23
N ALA A 9 37.02 31.12 2.10
CA ALA A 9 37.11 29.69 1.75
C ALA A 9 35.85 29.20 1.02
N ALA A 10 36.04 28.37 -0.01
CA ALA A 10 34.98 27.69 -0.70
C ALA A 10 34.28 26.67 0.23
N PRO A 11 32.94 26.48 0.10
CA PRO A 11 32.23 25.49 0.89
C PRO A 11 32.62 24.06 0.46
N GLU A 12 32.94 23.24 1.45
CA GLU A 12 33.17 21.79 1.28
C GLU A 12 31.97 21.11 0.68
N ALA A 13 32.17 20.31 -0.35
CA ALA A 13 31.14 19.47 -0.97
C ALA A 13 30.74 18.39 0.03
N THR A 14 29.51 18.47 0.50
CA THR A 14 28.86 17.40 1.27
C THR A 14 28.62 16.21 0.34
N VAL A 15 29.36 15.13 0.57
CA VAL A 15 29.13 13.85 -0.10
C VAL A 15 27.81 13.31 0.43
N VAL A 16 26.77 13.36 -0.42
CA VAL A 16 25.49 12.69 -0.17
C VAL A 16 25.74 11.20 -0.42
N SER A 17 25.76 10.42 0.64
CA SER A 17 25.81 8.96 0.57
C SER A 17 24.53 8.44 -0.11
N GLU A 18 24.71 7.63 -1.17
CA GLU A 18 23.63 6.87 -1.79
C GLU A 18 22.91 6.01 -0.74
N PRO A 19 21.55 5.94 -0.77
CA PRO A 19 20.84 5.00 0.08
C PRO A 19 21.18 3.58 -0.38
N ALA A 20 21.72 2.79 0.53
CA ALA A 20 21.98 1.39 0.32
C ALA A 20 20.67 0.67 -0.05
N VAL A 21 20.66 0.06 -1.22
CA VAL A 21 19.62 -0.92 -1.61
C VAL A 21 19.71 -2.06 -0.59
N ALA A 22 18.75 -2.11 0.33
CA ALA A 22 18.63 -3.20 1.27
C ALA A 22 18.25 -4.46 0.50
N THR A 23 19.23 -5.31 0.23
CA THR A 23 19.02 -6.69 -0.17
C THR A 23 18.37 -7.40 1.01
N ALA A 24 17.06 -7.64 0.94
CA ALA A 24 16.35 -8.45 1.92
C ALA A 24 16.91 -9.87 1.86
N THR A 25 17.79 -10.20 2.81
CA THR A 25 18.22 -11.56 3.05
C THR A 25 17.05 -12.28 3.73
N ALA A 26 16.41 -13.19 3.00
CA ALA A 26 15.36 -14.03 3.54
C ALA A 26 15.95 -14.90 4.69
N VAL A 27 15.63 -14.52 5.91
CA VAL A 27 15.82 -15.41 7.08
C VAL A 27 14.60 -16.34 7.11
N ALA A 28 14.77 -17.57 6.68
CA ALA A 28 13.79 -18.61 6.86
C ALA A 28 13.65 -18.89 8.36
N ALA A 29 12.65 -18.34 9.00
CA ALA A 29 12.21 -18.77 10.32
C ALA A 29 11.52 -20.13 10.17
N ALA A 30 12.07 -21.16 10.79
CA ALA A 30 11.43 -22.44 10.95
C ALA A 30 10.22 -22.30 11.89
N GLY A 31 9.09 -21.87 11.35
CA GLY A 31 7.80 -21.95 12.00
C GLY A 31 7.30 -23.39 11.92
N GLY A 32 7.11 -24.05 13.06
CA GLY A 32 6.50 -25.37 13.13
C GLY A 32 5.13 -25.36 12.44
N ALA A 33 4.92 -26.31 11.52
CA ALA A 33 3.65 -26.48 10.83
C ALA A 33 2.52 -26.64 11.84
N PRO A 34 1.38 -25.92 11.68
CA PRO A 34 0.21 -26.16 12.51
C PRO A 34 -0.29 -27.58 12.31
N ALA A 35 -0.79 -28.20 13.39
CA ALA A 35 -1.29 -29.56 13.38
C ALA A 35 -2.38 -29.75 12.29
N PRO A 36 -2.45 -30.91 11.62
CA PRO A 36 -3.43 -31.15 10.56
C PRO A 36 -4.85 -31.12 11.13
N ASP A 37 -5.65 -30.22 10.61
CA ASP A 37 -7.07 -30.05 10.91
C ASP A 37 -7.90 -31.03 10.05
N PRO A 38 -8.90 -31.76 10.61
CA PRO A 38 -9.69 -32.76 9.89
C PRO A 38 -10.68 -32.19 8.86
N GLY A 39 -10.77 -30.87 8.67
CA GLY A 39 -11.81 -30.22 7.86
C GLY A 39 -11.33 -29.50 6.59
N GLY A 40 -10.50 -30.10 5.75
CA GLY A 40 -9.84 -29.45 4.60
C GLY A 40 -10.75 -28.69 3.58
N VAL A 41 -12.08 -28.85 3.63
CA VAL A 41 -13.04 -28.10 2.80
C VAL A 41 -13.55 -26.85 3.53
N GLU A 42 -13.71 -26.90 4.85
CA GLU A 42 -14.13 -25.75 5.66
C GLU A 42 -13.06 -24.64 5.69
N ARG A 43 -11.77 -24.98 5.65
CA ARG A 43 -10.68 -24.01 5.60
C ARG A 43 -10.71 -23.10 4.38
N ARG A 44 -11.12 -23.62 3.21
CA ARG A 44 -11.15 -22.82 1.95
C ARG A 44 -12.30 -21.82 1.89
N ASN A 45 -13.37 -22.03 2.66
CA ASN A 45 -14.59 -21.23 2.60
C ASN A 45 -14.90 -20.53 3.93
N TRP A 46 -13.94 -20.45 4.86
CA TRP A 46 -14.12 -19.87 6.20
C TRP A 46 -14.76 -18.47 6.13
N PHE A 47 -14.31 -17.66 5.17
CA PHE A 47 -14.77 -16.29 4.99
C PHE A 47 -16.27 -16.16 4.66
N LYS A 48 -16.94 -17.24 4.22
CA LYS A 48 -18.38 -17.22 3.91
C LYS A 48 -19.25 -17.22 5.16
N HIS A 49 -18.70 -17.62 6.30
CA HIS A 49 -19.42 -17.76 7.56
C HIS A 49 -18.85 -16.92 8.69
N ALA A 50 -17.68 -16.34 8.48
CA ALA A 50 -16.97 -15.54 9.47
C ALA A 50 -17.67 -14.20 9.73
N VAL A 51 -17.67 -13.78 10.99
CA VAL A 51 -18.01 -12.42 11.41
C VAL A 51 -16.77 -11.56 11.30
N PHE A 52 -16.78 -10.62 10.38
CA PHE A 52 -15.70 -9.67 10.20
C PHE A 52 -15.92 -8.42 11.04
N TYR A 53 -14.85 -7.95 11.67
CA TYR A 53 -14.81 -6.66 12.33
C TYR A 53 -13.83 -5.75 11.59
N GLU A 54 -14.38 -4.79 10.83
CA GLU A 54 -13.60 -3.75 10.15
C GLU A 54 -13.06 -2.76 11.19
N LEU A 55 -11.75 -2.47 11.12
CA LEU A 55 -11.06 -1.74 12.15
C LEU A 55 -10.08 -0.72 11.57
N LEU A 56 -10.27 0.53 11.99
CA LEU A 56 -9.30 1.61 11.77
C LEU A 56 -8.38 1.69 12.99
N VAL A 57 -7.11 1.32 12.84
CA VAL A 57 -6.13 1.22 13.93
C VAL A 57 -6.08 2.49 14.77
N ARG A 58 -5.94 3.67 14.14
CA ARG A 58 -5.85 4.96 14.84
C ARG A 58 -7.03 5.32 15.73
N ALA A 59 -8.20 4.71 15.49
CA ALA A 59 -9.43 5.05 16.20
C ALA A 59 -9.83 3.98 17.24
N PHE A 60 -9.02 2.94 17.43
CA PHE A 60 -9.46 1.79 18.25
C PHE A 60 -8.91 1.80 19.67
N SER A 61 -7.60 1.77 19.85
CA SER A 61 -6.99 1.79 21.20
C SER A 61 -5.58 2.36 21.13
N ASP A 62 -5.35 3.40 21.91
CA ASP A 62 -4.07 4.08 22.09
C ASP A 62 -3.35 3.45 23.31
N SER A 63 -2.11 2.98 23.12
CA SER A 63 -1.33 2.34 24.18
C SER A 63 -0.30 3.25 24.82
N ASN A 64 0.00 4.40 24.20
CA ASN A 64 1.08 5.30 24.60
C ASN A 64 0.61 6.70 25.02
N ASP A 65 -0.73 6.95 24.97
CA ASP A 65 -1.40 8.21 25.33
C ASP A 65 -1.03 9.40 24.39
N ASP A 66 -0.70 9.13 23.12
CA ASP A 66 -0.42 10.17 22.14
C ASP A 66 -1.67 10.67 21.38
N GLY A 67 -2.81 10.05 21.62
CA GLY A 67 -4.09 10.37 20.97
C GLY A 67 -4.35 9.60 19.68
N VAL A 68 -3.46 8.69 19.28
CA VAL A 68 -3.58 7.85 18.09
C VAL A 68 -3.57 6.39 18.51
N GLY A 69 -4.58 5.62 18.07
CA GLY A 69 -4.59 4.19 18.29
C GLY A 69 -3.46 3.49 17.55
N ASP A 70 -2.93 2.42 18.13
CA ASP A 70 -1.75 1.71 17.67
C ASP A 70 -1.91 0.18 17.73
N PHE A 71 -0.99 -0.57 17.14
CA PHE A 71 -1.01 -2.04 17.14
C PHE A 71 -0.84 -2.66 18.52
N PRO A 72 0.04 -2.15 19.42
CA PRO A 72 0.08 -2.61 20.79
C PRO A 72 -1.24 -2.40 21.54
N GLY A 73 -1.89 -1.27 21.36
CA GLY A 73 -3.21 -0.97 21.90
C GLY A 73 -4.28 -1.93 21.38
N LEU A 74 -4.32 -2.15 20.07
CA LEU A 74 -5.21 -3.13 19.46
C LEU A 74 -4.97 -4.54 20.01
N THR A 75 -3.72 -4.97 20.08
CA THR A 75 -3.33 -6.28 20.62
C THR A 75 -3.83 -6.47 22.05
N SER A 76 -3.76 -5.42 22.88
CA SER A 76 -4.26 -5.44 24.26
C SER A 76 -5.79 -5.63 24.37
N ARG A 77 -6.53 -5.44 23.27
CA ARG A 77 -8.00 -5.53 23.21
C ARG A 77 -8.51 -6.78 22.50
N LEU A 78 -7.66 -7.71 22.11
CA LEU A 78 -8.07 -8.93 21.41
C LEU A 78 -9.05 -9.79 22.21
N ASP A 79 -8.94 -9.83 23.55
CA ASP A 79 -9.89 -10.56 24.40
C ASP A 79 -11.32 -9.98 24.29
N TYR A 80 -11.44 -8.66 24.14
CA TYR A 80 -12.73 -8.01 23.89
C TYR A 80 -13.32 -8.41 22.54
N LEU A 81 -12.52 -8.44 21.48
CA LEU A 81 -12.97 -8.85 20.14
C LEU A 81 -13.37 -10.33 20.13
N GLN A 82 -12.62 -11.19 20.80
CA GLN A 82 -12.98 -12.60 20.98
C GLN A 82 -14.29 -12.76 21.74
N TRP A 83 -14.48 -12.04 22.86
CA TRP A 83 -15.71 -12.04 23.62
C TRP A 83 -16.92 -11.55 22.80
N LEU A 84 -16.70 -10.57 21.91
CA LEU A 84 -17.72 -10.05 20.99
C LEU A 84 -18.14 -11.09 19.94
N GLY A 85 -17.35 -12.14 19.72
CA GLY A 85 -17.61 -13.19 18.74
C GLY A 85 -17.08 -12.86 17.34
N VAL A 86 -16.01 -12.07 17.25
CA VAL A 86 -15.33 -11.77 15.98
C VAL A 86 -14.52 -12.98 15.54
N ASP A 87 -14.71 -13.39 14.29
CA ASP A 87 -13.93 -14.48 13.67
C ASP A 87 -12.74 -13.96 12.88
N CYS A 88 -12.84 -12.73 12.35
CA CYS A 88 -11.80 -12.12 11.52
C CYS A 88 -11.74 -10.61 11.73
N ILE A 89 -10.54 -10.12 11.99
CA ILE A 89 -10.23 -8.68 12.02
C ILE A 89 -9.86 -8.25 10.60
N TRP A 90 -10.55 -7.23 10.08
CA TRP A 90 -10.20 -6.57 8.84
C TRP A 90 -9.56 -5.22 9.16
N LEU A 91 -8.26 -5.12 8.94
CA LEU A 91 -7.48 -3.90 9.14
C LEU A 91 -7.64 -2.99 7.92
N LEU A 92 -8.18 -1.79 8.11
CA LEU A 92 -8.09 -0.71 7.13
C LEU A 92 -6.62 -0.34 6.87
N PRO A 93 -6.30 0.40 5.79
CA PRO A 93 -4.91 0.66 5.41
C PRO A 93 -4.08 1.21 6.57
N PHE A 94 -2.97 0.53 6.85
CA PHE A 94 -2.05 0.88 7.94
C PHE A 94 -0.60 1.03 7.45
N ASN A 95 -0.37 0.83 6.15
CA ASN A 95 0.94 1.03 5.54
C ASN A 95 1.39 2.48 5.66
N THR A 96 2.69 2.73 5.48
CA THR A 96 3.23 4.09 5.46
C THR A 96 2.52 4.92 4.39
N SER A 97 1.99 6.07 4.81
CA SER A 97 1.16 6.94 3.98
C SER A 97 1.28 8.39 4.44
N PRO A 98 1.22 9.38 3.54
CA PRO A 98 1.02 10.77 3.93
C PRO A 98 -0.38 11.08 4.49
N MET A 99 -1.27 10.10 4.56
CA MET A 99 -2.60 10.16 5.19
C MET A 99 -3.54 11.22 4.58
N ARG A 100 -3.39 11.53 3.29
CA ARG A 100 -4.28 12.45 2.58
C ARG A 100 -5.61 11.83 2.21
N ASP A 101 -5.66 10.51 2.21
CA ASP A 101 -6.86 9.70 1.97
C ASP A 101 -6.98 8.56 2.99
N GLY A 102 -6.83 8.88 4.29
CA GLY A 102 -7.07 7.90 5.36
C GLY A 102 -6.18 6.66 5.32
N GLY A 103 -5.04 6.69 4.61
CA GLY A 103 -4.12 5.59 4.45
C GLY A 103 -4.20 4.89 3.07
N TYR A 104 -5.21 5.20 2.25
CA TYR A 104 -5.33 4.64 0.89
C TYR A 104 -4.29 5.21 -0.09
N ASP A 105 -3.59 6.29 0.24
CA ASP A 105 -2.46 6.86 -0.49
C ASP A 105 -1.13 6.30 0.04
N ILE A 106 -0.84 5.03 -0.26
CA ILE A 106 0.32 4.30 0.25
C ILE A 106 1.62 4.83 -0.36
N SER A 107 2.61 5.12 0.48
CA SER A 107 3.97 5.52 0.08
C SER A 107 5.03 4.45 0.34
N ASP A 108 4.73 3.39 1.11
CA ASP A 108 5.56 2.20 1.28
C ASP A 108 4.66 1.01 1.63
N TYR A 109 4.61 0.01 0.74
CA TYR A 109 3.80 -1.20 0.92
C TYR A 109 4.35 -2.19 1.95
N TYR A 110 5.65 -2.09 2.27
CA TYR A 110 6.34 -3.01 3.18
C TYR A 110 6.48 -2.44 4.59
N GLY A 111 6.17 -1.15 4.74
CA GLY A 111 6.21 -0.43 6.01
C GLY A 111 4.86 -0.35 6.70
N VAL A 112 4.91 0.09 7.95
CA VAL A 112 3.76 0.44 8.79
C VAL A 112 3.84 1.93 9.08
N LEU A 113 2.68 2.61 9.13
CA LEU A 113 2.64 4.02 9.53
C LEU A 113 3.26 4.16 10.94
N PRO A 114 4.30 5.02 11.12
CA PRO A 114 5.06 5.06 12.38
C PRO A 114 4.22 5.28 13.63
N GLU A 115 3.13 6.05 13.53
CA GLU A 115 2.20 6.29 14.62
C GLU A 115 1.42 5.04 15.04
N TYR A 116 1.33 4.03 14.17
CA TYR A 116 0.64 2.76 14.48
C TYR A 116 1.57 1.70 15.06
N GLY A 117 2.89 1.88 14.93
CA GLY A 117 3.90 0.95 15.39
C GLY A 117 4.81 0.43 14.28
N THR A 118 5.21 -0.82 14.39
CA THR A 118 6.20 -1.48 13.51
C THR A 118 5.63 -2.73 12.85
N VAL A 119 6.35 -3.27 11.87
CA VAL A 119 6.04 -4.58 11.25
C VAL A 119 6.05 -5.71 12.30
N ASP A 120 6.89 -5.61 13.34
CA ASP A 120 6.93 -6.61 14.41
C ASP A 120 5.71 -6.51 15.33
N ASP A 121 5.14 -5.33 15.52
CA ASP A 121 3.88 -5.16 16.26
C ASP A 121 2.71 -5.77 15.48
N VAL A 122 2.67 -5.62 14.16
CA VAL A 122 1.69 -6.32 13.30
C VAL A 122 1.85 -7.84 13.42
N ARG A 123 3.10 -8.34 13.38
CA ARG A 123 3.36 -9.79 13.56
C ARG A 123 2.85 -10.29 14.91
N THR A 124 3.07 -9.51 15.95
CA THR A 124 2.58 -9.81 17.32
C THR A 124 1.07 -9.85 17.34
N LEU A 125 0.38 -8.85 16.77
CA LEU A 125 -1.08 -8.83 16.65
C LEU A 125 -1.60 -10.09 15.97
N VAL A 126 -1.03 -10.49 14.83
CA VAL A 126 -1.46 -11.67 14.07
C VAL A 126 -1.29 -12.94 14.90
N GLN A 127 -0.14 -13.12 15.56
CA GLN A 127 0.12 -14.28 16.42
C GLN A 127 -0.86 -14.37 17.58
N GLU A 128 -1.13 -13.24 18.25
CA GLU A 128 -2.05 -13.16 19.37
C GLU A 128 -3.52 -13.35 18.95
N ALA A 129 -3.91 -12.88 17.76
CA ALA A 129 -5.22 -13.15 17.18
C ALA A 129 -5.39 -14.65 16.88
N HIS A 130 -4.40 -15.27 16.25
CA HIS A 130 -4.40 -16.70 15.96
C HIS A 130 -4.48 -17.56 17.22
N ALA A 131 -3.77 -17.18 18.29
CA ALA A 131 -3.83 -17.87 19.58
C ALA A 131 -5.24 -17.86 20.18
N ARG A 132 -6.09 -16.89 19.80
CA ARG A 132 -7.50 -16.75 20.21
C ARG A 132 -8.49 -17.33 19.19
N GLY A 133 -8.00 -17.94 18.10
CA GLY A 133 -8.82 -18.51 17.05
C GLY A 133 -9.37 -17.49 16.05
N MET A 134 -8.95 -16.24 16.13
CA MET A 134 -9.32 -15.17 15.18
C MET A 134 -8.33 -15.11 14.02
N ARG A 135 -8.82 -14.70 12.85
CA ARG A 135 -8.02 -14.41 11.67
C ARG A 135 -7.79 -12.91 11.50
N VAL A 136 -6.79 -12.56 10.69
CA VAL A 136 -6.49 -11.16 10.38
C VAL A 136 -6.33 -11.01 8.87
N ILE A 137 -7.11 -10.12 8.27
CA ILE A 137 -6.93 -9.66 6.89
C ILE A 137 -6.61 -8.17 6.88
N MET A 138 -6.00 -7.72 5.80
CA MET A 138 -5.72 -6.30 5.60
C MET A 138 -6.30 -5.77 4.30
N ASP A 139 -6.51 -4.47 4.24
CA ASP A 139 -6.81 -3.78 3.01
C ASP A 139 -5.57 -3.77 2.09
N MET A 140 -5.75 -4.17 0.84
CA MET A 140 -4.69 -4.16 -0.17
C MET A 140 -5.06 -3.17 -1.27
N VAL A 141 -4.43 -2.00 -1.21
CA VAL A 141 -4.60 -0.93 -2.20
C VAL A 141 -3.63 -1.20 -3.34
N MET A 142 -4.12 -1.87 -4.39
CA MET A 142 -3.26 -2.28 -5.50
C MET A 142 -3.42 -1.45 -6.77
N ASN A 143 -4.46 -0.59 -6.84
CA ASN A 143 -4.74 0.20 -8.03
C ASN A 143 -3.75 1.35 -8.23
N HIS A 144 -3.34 2.00 -7.16
CA HIS A 144 -2.55 3.24 -7.18
C HIS A 144 -1.58 3.31 -6.00
N THR A 145 -0.68 4.27 -6.05
CA THR A 145 0.18 4.65 -4.91
C THR A 145 -0.07 6.10 -4.53
N SER A 146 0.50 6.54 -3.41
CA SER A 146 0.69 7.97 -3.19
C SER A 146 1.61 8.56 -4.26
N ASP A 147 1.41 9.83 -4.60
CA ASP A 147 2.38 10.60 -5.39
C ASP A 147 3.74 10.74 -4.67
N GLN A 148 3.80 10.49 -3.35
CA GLN A 148 5.03 10.47 -2.57
C GLN A 148 5.73 9.10 -2.56
N HIS A 149 5.14 8.07 -3.18
CA HIS A 149 5.79 6.77 -3.28
C HIS A 149 7.10 6.86 -4.07
N PRO A 150 8.20 6.22 -3.62
CA PRO A 150 9.48 6.25 -4.32
C PRO A 150 9.41 5.83 -5.78
N TRP A 151 8.51 4.89 -6.13
CA TRP A 151 8.30 4.47 -7.51
C TRP A 151 7.79 5.64 -8.38
N PHE A 152 6.79 6.39 -7.89
CA PHE A 152 6.27 7.54 -8.64
C PHE A 152 7.29 8.67 -8.74
N GLN A 153 8.00 8.96 -7.63
CA GLN A 153 9.04 9.98 -7.62
C GLN A 153 10.16 9.66 -8.62
N GLN A 154 10.52 8.40 -8.79
CA GLN A 154 11.46 7.98 -9.83
C GLN A 154 10.82 8.02 -11.22
N ALA A 155 9.59 7.54 -11.40
CA ALA A 155 8.87 7.53 -12.66
C ALA A 155 8.76 8.92 -13.29
N ARG A 156 8.52 9.96 -12.47
CA ARG A 156 8.40 11.35 -12.93
C ARG A 156 9.74 12.04 -13.21
N SER A 157 10.87 11.49 -12.73
CA SER A 157 12.18 12.13 -12.80
C SER A 157 12.79 12.14 -14.21
N SER A 158 12.49 11.12 -15.04
CA SER A 158 12.99 11.00 -16.42
C SER A 158 12.14 10.01 -17.21
N PRO A 159 11.92 10.26 -18.51
CA PRO A 159 11.26 9.28 -19.39
C PRO A 159 12.03 7.98 -19.56
N ASP A 160 13.35 7.99 -19.33
CA ASP A 160 14.22 6.81 -19.43
C ASP A 160 14.38 6.07 -18.09
N ASN A 161 13.69 6.53 -17.02
CA ASN A 161 13.77 5.87 -15.70
C ASN A 161 13.08 4.50 -15.77
N PRO A 162 13.65 3.43 -15.18
CA PRO A 162 13.05 2.09 -15.13
C PRO A 162 11.63 2.04 -14.56
N TYR A 163 11.27 2.99 -13.70
CA TYR A 163 9.92 3.10 -13.13
C TYR A 163 8.94 3.90 -13.99
N ARG A 164 9.40 4.48 -15.14
CA ARG A 164 8.52 5.31 -15.96
C ARG A 164 7.23 4.59 -16.33
N ASP A 165 7.34 3.38 -16.84
CA ASP A 165 6.21 2.57 -17.29
C ASP A 165 5.47 1.84 -16.14
N TRP A 166 5.81 2.13 -14.90
CA TRP A 166 5.06 1.64 -13.73
C TRP A 166 3.75 2.40 -13.53
N TYR A 167 3.63 3.56 -14.14
CA TYR A 167 2.43 4.41 -14.10
C TYR A 167 1.94 4.69 -15.52
N VAL A 168 0.68 5.11 -15.62
CA VAL A 168 0.04 5.39 -16.91
C VAL A 168 0.26 6.85 -17.27
N TRP A 169 0.98 7.11 -18.37
CA TRP A 169 1.34 8.43 -18.85
C TRP A 169 0.75 8.75 -20.20
N SER A 170 0.55 10.05 -20.51
CA SER A 170 0.08 10.54 -21.82
C SER A 170 0.57 11.96 -22.08
N ASP A 171 0.75 12.29 -23.36
CA ASP A 171 1.00 13.67 -23.82
C ASP A 171 -0.29 14.51 -23.84
N THR A 172 -1.45 13.88 -23.68
CA THR A 172 -2.76 14.51 -23.75
C THR A 172 -3.71 13.94 -22.70
N LYS A 173 -4.61 14.78 -22.23
CA LYS A 173 -5.71 14.37 -21.32
C LYS A 173 -6.92 13.80 -22.06
N ASN A 174 -6.85 13.57 -23.37
CA ASN A 174 -7.98 13.13 -24.18
C ASN A 174 -8.04 11.60 -24.36
N ARG A 175 -7.21 10.84 -23.64
CA ARG A 175 -7.30 9.37 -23.59
C ARG A 175 -8.29 8.92 -22.56
N TYR A 176 -8.87 7.74 -22.75
CA TYR A 176 -9.81 7.09 -21.84
C TYR A 176 -10.99 7.97 -21.44
N ILE A 177 -11.53 8.76 -22.40
CA ILE A 177 -12.58 9.75 -22.14
C ILE A 177 -13.91 9.16 -21.67
N ASP A 178 -14.14 7.87 -21.94
CA ASP A 178 -15.34 7.14 -21.50
C ASP A 178 -15.24 6.67 -20.03
N ALA A 179 -14.07 6.81 -19.42
CA ALA A 179 -13.87 6.50 -18.02
C ALA A 179 -14.41 7.64 -17.14
N ARG A 180 -15.43 7.36 -16.34
CA ARG A 180 -16.03 8.37 -15.44
C ARG A 180 -15.04 8.87 -14.39
N ILE A 181 -15.20 10.12 -13.98
CA ILE A 181 -14.51 10.65 -12.79
C ILE A 181 -15.25 10.14 -11.55
N ILE A 182 -14.51 9.57 -10.59
CA ILE A 182 -15.09 9.01 -9.35
C ILE A 182 -15.45 10.12 -8.38
N PHE A 183 -14.51 11.01 -8.10
CA PHE A 183 -14.68 12.11 -7.12
C PHE A 183 -14.99 13.43 -7.81
N ILE A 184 -16.18 13.54 -8.38
CA ILE A 184 -16.63 14.70 -9.17
C ILE A 184 -16.66 16.03 -8.38
N ASP A 185 -16.67 15.96 -7.05
CA ASP A 185 -16.67 17.14 -6.18
C ASP A 185 -15.26 17.74 -6.00
N THR A 186 -14.22 16.98 -6.28
CA THR A 186 -12.81 17.38 -6.07
C THR A 186 -11.96 17.30 -7.32
N GLU A 187 -12.29 16.38 -8.25
CA GLU A 187 -11.51 16.14 -9.46
C GLU A 187 -12.30 16.55 -10.71
N THR A 188 -11.62 17.20 -11.64
CA THR A 188 -12.20 17.65 -12.92
C THR A 188 -11.74 16.81 -14.11
N SER A 189 -10.79 15.90 -13.89
CA SER A 189 -10.19 15.03 -14.91
C SER A 189 -9.59 13.80 -14.20
N ASN A 190 -9.50 12.67 -14.89
CA ASN A 190 -8.68 11.53 -14.47
C ASN A 190 -7.21 11.70 -14.89
N TRP A 191 -6.83 12.85 -15.45
CA TRP A 191 -5.47 13.16 -15.88
C TRP A 191 -4.97 14.43 -15.21
N THR A 192 -3.79 14.36 -14.58
CA THR A 192 -3.11 15.53 -13.99
C THR A 192 -1.76 15.75 -14.66
N TRP A 193 -1.46 17.00 -14.98
CA TRP A 193 -0.18 17.40 -15.55
C TRP A 193 0.91 17.38 -14.47
N ASP A 194 2.02 16.73 -14.78
CA ASP A 194 3.22 16.73 -13.95
C ASP A 194 4.31 17.57 -14.62
N GLU A 195 4.69 18.67 -13.98
CA GLU A 195 5.68 19.62 -14.53
C GLU A 195 7.06 19.01 -14.66
N GLN A 196 7.46 18.12 -13.74
CA GLN A 196 8.77 17.47 -13.78
C GLN A 196 8.84 16.42 -14.88
N ALA A 197 7.80 15.63 -15.04
CA ALA A 197 7.69 14.61 -16.07
C ALA A 197 7.38 15.19 -17.45
N ALA A 198 6.92 16.46 -17.53
CA ALA A 198 6.37 17.11 -18.72
C ALA A 198 5.35 16.22 -19.45
N ALA A 199 4.46 15.56 -18.69
CA ALA A 199 3.43 14.65 -19.18
C ALA A 199 2.25 14.60 -18.22
N TYR A 200 1.11 14.13 -18.72
CA TYR A 200 -0.03 13.79 -17.87
C TYR A 200 0.15 12.39 -17.32
N TYR A 201 -0.18 12.19 -16.02
CA TYR A 201 -0.36 10.87 -15.44
C TYR A 201 -1.84 10.61 -15.15
N TRP A 202 -2.21 9.35 -15.25
CA TRP A 202 -3.55 8.88 -14.97
C TRP A 202 -3.76 8.66 -13.48
N HIS A 203 -4.94 9.02 -12.98
CA HIS A 203 -5.43 8.69 -11.65
C HIS A 203 -6.93 8.46 -11.70
N ARG A 204 -7.40 7.37 -11.13
CA ARG A 204 -8.83 7.08 -11.11
C ARG A 204 -9.54 7.74 -9.94
N PHE A 205 -8.80 7.98 -8.87
CA PHE A 205 -9.26 8.59 -7.62
C PHE A 205 -8.71 10.02 -7.50
N PHE A 206 -8.07 10.35 -6.38
CA PHE A 206 -7.50 11.70 -6.23
C PHE A 206 -6.26 11.91 -7.11
N SER A 207 -6.02 13.17 -7.47
CA SER A 207 -4.82 13.54 -8.24
C SER A 207 -3.50 13.22 -7.53
N HIS A 208 -3.50 13.03 -6.23
CA HIS A 208 -2.33 12.57 -5.47
C HIS A 208 -2.20 11.03 -5.37
N GLN A 209 -3.01 10.29 -6.11
CA GLN A 209 -3.02 8.83 -6.15
C GLN A 209 -2.83 8.35 -7.59
N PRO A 210 -1.60 8.46 -8.16
CA PRO A 210 -1.30 7.99 -9.52
C PRO A 210 -1.51 6.48 -9.64
N ASP A 211 -2.24 6.05 -10.68
CA ASP A 211 -2.57 4.66 -10.93
C ASP A 211 -1.36 3.89 -11.46
N LEU A 212 -1.21 2.68 -10.98
CA LEU A 212 -0.20 1.72 -11.42
C LEU A 212 -0.57 1.15 -12.80
N ASN A 213 0.42 0.97 -13.65
CA ASN A 213 0.26 0.42 -14.99
C ASN A 213 0.27 -1.12 -14.97
N TYR A 214 -0.89 -1.74 -14.94
CA TYR A 214 -1.03 -3.21 -14.97
C TYR A 214 -0.75 -3.85 -16.33
N ASP A 215 -0.48 -3.09 -17.39
CA ASP A 215 0.10 -3.63 -18.62
C ASP A 215 1.59 -3.96 -18.43
N ASN A 216 2.25 -3.35 -17.45
CA ASN A 216 3.64 -3.65 -17.12
C ASN A 216 3.76 -4.92 -16.26
N PRO A 217 4.45 -5.98 -16.75
CA PRO A 217 4.62 -7.21 -15.96
C PRO A 217 5.41 -7.02 -14.68
N ALA A 218 6.30 -6.02 -14.59
CA ALA A 218 7.06 -5.73 -13.38
C ALA A 218 6.13 -5.22 -12.25
N VAL A 219 5.14 -4.39 -12.55
CA VAL A 219 4.11 -3.95 -11.61
C VAL A 219 3.32 -5.14 -11.09
N ARG A 220 2.85 -6.02 -12.00
CA ARG A 220 2.10 -7.23 -11.63
C ARG A 220 2.89 -8.14 -10.69
N GLU A 221 4.18 -8.33 -10.95
CA GLU A 221 5.02 -9.18 -10.11
C GLU A 221 5.33 -8.52 -8.77
N GLU A 222 5.56 -7.22 -8.75
CA GLU A 222 5.82 -6.51 -7.50
C GLU A 222 4.60 -6.50 -6.57
N MET A 223 3.39 -6.31 -7.10
CA MET A 223 2.17 -6.44 -6.29
C MET A 223 2.01 -7.86 -5.71
N LYS A 224 2.42 -8.90 -6.43
CA LYS A 224 2.48 -10.27 -5.88
C LYS A 224 3.54 -10.40 -4.78
N ASN A 225 4.67 -9.71 -4.89
CA ASN A 225 5.70 -9.69 -3.84
C ASN A 225 5.16 -9.02 -2.57
N VAL A 226 4.43 -7.92 -2.70
CA VAL A 226 3.75 -7.28 -1.55
C VAL A 226 2.78 -8.27 -0.89
N VAL A 227 1.93 -8.94 -1.68
CA VAL A 227 1.00 -9.96 -1.17
C VAL A 227 1.75 -11.08 -0.44
N ARG A 228 2.83 -11.62 -1.04
CA ARG A 228 3.65 -12.68 -0.42
C ARG A 228 4.24 -12.22 0.90
N PHE A 229 4.78 -11.00 0.96
CA PHE A 229 5.38 -10.44 2.16
C PHE A 229 4.41 -10.47 3.35
N TRP A 230 3.18 -9.99 3.16
CA TRP A 230 2.20 -9.95 4.23
C TRP A 230 1.61 -11.32 4.56
N LEU A 231 1.47 -12.24 3.58
CA LEU A 231 1.12 -13.64 3.85
C LEU A 231 2.21 -14.36 4.63
N ASP A 232 3.48 -14.15 4.27
CA ASP A 232 4.63 -14.76 4.97
C ASP A 232 4.77 -14.20 6.41
N LEU A 233 4.32 -12.97 6.65
CA LEU A 233 4.23 -12.41 7.99
C LEU A 233 3.14 -13.10 8.83
N GLY A 234 2.10 -13.64 8.19
CA GLY A 234 1.03 -14.41 8.84
C GLY A 234 -0.40 -13.92 8.56
N MET A 235 -0.60 -12.91 7.71
CA MET A 235 -1.95 -12.49 7.32
C MET A 235 -2.73 -13.65 6.70
N ASP A 236 -4.02 -13.78 7.02
CA ASP A 236 -4.91 -14.83 6.52
C ASP A 236 -5.51 -14.51 5.14
N GLY A 237 -5.38 -13.27 4.69
CA GLY A 237 -5.89 -12.83 3.40
C GLY A 237 -5.96 -11.32 3.26
N PHE A 238 -6.68 -10.88 2.24
CA PHE A 238 -6.80 -9.47 1.86
C PHE A 238 -8.23 -9.10 1.48
N ARG A 239 -8.60 -7.88 1.78
CA ARG A 239 -9.67 -7.18 1.07
C ARG A 239 -9.01 -6.35 -0.02
N LEU A 240 -9.30 -6.65 -1.27
CA LEU A 240 -8.71 -5.94 -2.41
C LEU A 240 -9.50 -4.67 -2.69
N ASP A 241 -8.83 -3.53 -2.52
CA ASP A 241 -9.41 -2.22 -2.82
C ASP A 241 -9.37 -1.92 -4.32
N ALA A 242 -10.38 -1.17 -4.80
CA ALA A 242 -10.42 -0.58 -6.15
C ALA A 242 -10.15 -1.54 -7.32
N VAL A 243 -10.33 -2.85 -7.13
CA VAL A 243 -10.05 -3.88 -8.15
C VAL A 243 -10.74 -3.66 -9.52
N PRO A 244 -11.92 -3.04 -9.64
CA PRO A 244 -12.52 -2.80 -10.95
C PRO A 244 -11.68 -1.93 -11.88
N TYR A 245 -10.71 -1.17 -11.37
CA TYR A 245 -10.06 -0.05 -12.06
C TYR A 245 -8.60 -0.32 -12.47
N LEU A 246 -8.10 -1.55 -12.34
CA LEU A 246 -6.68 -1.88 -12.54
C LEU A 246 -6.16 -1.69 -13.97
N VAL A 247 -7.04 -1.62 -14.98
CA VAL A 247 -6.65 -1.61 -16.40
C VAL A 247 -7.47 -0.56 -17.16
N GLU A 248 -6.80 0.25 -17.98
CA GLU A 248 -7.39 1.26 -18.84
C GLU A 248 -7.41 0.80 -20.30
N ARG A 249 -8.56 1.02 -20.99
CA ARG A 249 -8.71 0.74 -22.43
C ARG A 249 -9.54 1.83 -23.10
N GLU A 250 -9.05 2.28 -24.26
CA GLU A 250 -9.78 3.22 -25.12
C GLU A 250 -11.14 2.66 -25.51
N GLY A 251 -12.17 3.52 -25.53
CA GLY A 251 -13.51 3.15 -25.92
C GLY A 251 -14.26 2.28 -24.92
N THR A 252 -13.78 2.24 -23.66
CA THR A 252 -14.41 1.52 -22.55
C THR A 252 -14.52 2.41 -21.32
N SER A 253 -15.34 1.99 -20.34
CA SER A 253 -15.40 2.65 -19.04
C SER A 253 -14.12 2.45 -18.19
N SER A 254 -13.20 1.60 -18.61
CA SER A 254 -12.04 1.12 -17.83
C SER A 254 -12.46 0.57 -16.45
N GLU A 255 -13.57 -0.17 -16.44
CA GLU A 255 -14.10 -0.81 -15.22
C GLU A 255 -14.40 -2.28 -15.49
N ASN A 256 -13.98 -3.16 -14.58
CA ASN A 256 -14.24 -4.61 -14.64
C ASN A 256 -13.83 -5.25 -15.97
N LEU A 257 -12.72 -4.81 -16.55
CA LEU A 257 -12.22 -5.37 -17.79
C LEU A 257 -11.77 -6.82 -17.60
N ARG A 258 -11.79 -7.58 -18.69
CA ARG A 258 -11.42 -8.99 -18.68
C ARG A 258 -10.00 -9.21 -18.14
N GLU A 259 -9.07 -8.35 -18.53
CA GLU A 259 -7.66 -8.41 -18.11
C GLU A 259 -7.50 -8.25 -16.59
N THR A 260 -8.35 -7.44 -15.96
CA THR A 260 -8.40 -7.31 -14.49
C THR A 260 -8.73 -8.65 -13.85
N HIS A 261 -9.79 -9.33 -14.34
CA HIS A 261 -10.21 -10.63 -13.81
C HIS A 261 -9.19 -11.74 -14.09
N GLU A 262 -8.52 -11.70 -15.25
CA GLU A 262 -7.43 -12.64 -15.57
C GLU A 262 -6.21 -12.46 -14.67
N TYR A 263 -5.92 -11.24 -14.23
CA TYR A 263 -4.84 -10.99 -13.28
C TYR A 263 -5.18 -11.46 -11.86
N LEU A 264 -6.45 -11.34 -11.44
CA LEU A 264 -6.89 -11.70 -10.10
C LEU A 264 -7.15 -13.22 -9.92
N ALA A 265 -7.23 -13.98 -11.00
CA ALA A 265 -7.49 -15.43 -11.00
C ALA A 265 -6.22 -16.25 -10.78
#